data_bd1e13906c588d66cee5c299016ba7ce
#
_entry.id   bd1e13906c588d66cee5c299016ba7ce
#
_cell.length_a   1.000
_cell.length_b   1.000
_cell.length_c   1.000
_cell.angle_alpha   90.00
_cell.angle_beta   90.00
_cell.angle_gamma   90.00
#
_symmetry.space_group_name_H-M   'P 1'
#
loop_
_entity.id
_entity.type
_entity.pdbx_description
1 polymer ?
#
loop_
_entity_poly.entity_id
_entity_poly.type
_entity_poly.pdbx_seq_one_letter_code
_entity_poly.pdbx_strand_id
1 'polypeptide(L)'
;MSDNIKVVYVAMSADLIHPGHINILKIAKDYASKIKGEVVVGLLTDKAIASYKRLPYMNYDQRKAVLESIALIDRVIPQDTLSYEGNIRLLKPAFVIHGDDWKNGAQVKTRQNVLDTLAELGC
;
A
#
# COMPACT_ATOMS: atom_id res chain seq x y z
N MET A 1 -2.71 13.99 20.15
CA MET A 1 -3.69 13.75 19.12
C MET A 1 -3.15 12.81 18.10
N SER A 2 -3.95 11.84 17.78
CA SER A 2 -3.60 10.87 16.76
C SER A 2 -3.49 11.50 15.37
N ASP A 3 -4.04 12.71 15.18
CA ASP A 3 -3.99 13.42 13.90
C ASP A 3 -2.58 13.61 13.38
N ASN A 4 -1.60 13.58 14.27
CA ASN A 4 -0.22 13.82 13.91
C ASN A 4 0.58 12.54 13.67
N ILE A 5 -0.08 11.39 13.69
CA ILE A 5 0.59 10.13 13.39
C ILE A 5 0.96 10.13 11.91
N LYS A 6 2.25 9.98 11.64
CA LYS A 6 2.74 9.91 10.27
C LYS A 6 2.56 8.51 9.73
N VAL A 7 2.34 8.41 8.42
CA VAL A 7 2.03 7.14 7.77
C VAL A 7 3.03 6.85 6.67
N VAL A 8 3.51 5.62 6.63
CA VAL A 8 4.20 5.06 5.48
C VAL A 8 3.22 4.11 4.80
N TYR A 9 2.85 4.41 3.57
CA TYR A 9 1.81 3.69 2.85
C TYR A 9 2.39 2.70 1.86
N VAL A 10 1.91 1.46 1.89
CA VAL A 10 2.27 0.41 0.94
C VAL A 10 0.98 -0.20 0.41
N ALA A 11 0.78 -0.19 -0.91
CA ALA A 11 -0.36 -0.89 -1.50
C ALA A 11 0.10 -2.21 -2.07
N MET A 12 -0.73 -3.26 -1.92
CA MET A 12 -0.39 -4.56 -2.48
C MET A 12 -1.64 -5.42 -2.66
N SER A 13 -1.57 -6.38 -3.58
CA SER A 13 -2.62 -7.39 -3.73
C SER A 13 -2.49 -8.47 -2.66
N ALA A 14 -1.26 -8.83 -2.31
CA ALA A 14 -0.94 -9.79 -1.25
C ALA A 14 -1.67 -11.12 -1.43
N ASP A 15 -1.84 -11.56 -2.69
CA ASP A 15 -2.54 -12.80 -2.97
C ASP A 15 -1.76 -14.02 -2.46
N LEU A 16 -0.44 -13.99 -2.64
CA LEU A 16 0.46 -14.99 -2.07
C LEU A 16 1.68 -14.22 -1.53
N ILE A 17 1.80 -14.20 -0.20
CA ILE A 17 2.92 -13.50 0.44
C ILE A 17 4.21 -14.29 0.24
N HIS A 18 5.27 -13.58 -0.16
CA HIS A 18 6.59 -14.17 -0.36
C HIS A 18 7.67 -13.20 0.14
N PRO A 19 8.95 -13.64 0.16
CA PRO A 19 10.03 -12.78 0.70
C PRO A 19 10.10 -11.38 0.11
N GLY A 20 9.71 -11.20 -1.15
CA GLY A 20 9.69 -9.87 -1.77
C GLY A 20 8.74 -8.92 -1.07
N HIS A 21 7.55 -9.40 -0.67
CA HIS A 21 6.60 -8.60 0.10
C HIS A 21 7.18 -8.22 1.46
N ILE A 22 7.79 -9.19 2.14
CA ILE A 22 8.37 -8.95 3.46
C ILE A 22 9.50 -7.93 3.37
N ASN A 23 10.29 -7.99 2.31
CA ASN A 23 11.39 -7.04 2.10
C ASN A 23 10.88 -5.60 1.97
N ILE A 24 9.80 -5.41 1.19
CA ILE A 24 9.18 -4.09 1.04
C ILE A 24 8.65 -3.60 2.38
N LEU A 25 8.03 -4.48 3.16
CA LEU A 25 7.50 -4.13 4.47
C LEU A 25 8.60 -3.77 5.47
N LYS A 26 9.76 -4.43 5.39
CA LYS A 26 10.91 -4.08 6.22
C LYS A 26 11.40 -2.67 5.89
N ILE A 27 11.47 -2.33 4.62
CA ILE A 27 11.86 -0.99 4.18
C ILE A 27 10.86 0.04 4.71
N ALA A 28 9.57 -0.26 4.57
CA ALA A 28 8.52 0.64 5.07
C ALA A 28 8.62 0.82 6.58
N LYS A 29 8.88 -0.25 7.32
CA LYS A 29 9.02 -0.17 8.78
C LYS A 29 10.23 0.65 9.20
N ASP A 30 11.34 0.56 8.45
CA ASP A 30 12.51 1.39 8.71
C ASP A 30 12.19 2.88 8.59
N TYR A 31 11.48 3.27 7.52
CA TYR A 31 11.07 4.66 7.35
C TYR A 31 10.10 5.09 8.45
N ALA A 32 9.14 4.24 8.78
CA ALA A 32 8.16 4.54 9.83
C ALA A 32 8.85 4.76 11.18
N SER A 33 9.84 3.93 11.49
CA SER A 33 10.58 4.04 12.75
C SER A 33 11.33 5.38 12.84
N LYS A 34 11.89 5.85 11.73
CA LYS A 34 12.64 7.12 11.70
C LYS A 34 11.75 8.32 11.95
N ILE A 35 10.49 8.26 11.58
CA ILE A 35 9.54 9.36 11.72
C ILE A 35 8.55 9.14 12.86
N LYS A 36 8.71 8.08 13.63
CA LYS A 36 7.78 7.66 14.70
C LYS A 36 6.36 7.52 14.17
N GLY A 37 6.24 6.94 12.97
CA GLY A 37 4.96 6.73 12.31
C GLY A 37 4.57 5.27 12.30
N GLU A 38 3.59 4.96 11.47
CA GLU A 38 3.10 3.59 11.32
C GLU A 38 3.08 3.16 9.87
N VAL A 39 3.17 1.84 9.66
CA VAL A 39 3.05 1.22 8.34
C VAL A 39 1.59 0.88 8.11
N VAL A 40 0.99 1.47 7.09
CA VAL A 40 -0.39 1.18 6.68
C VAL A 40 -0.36 0.52 5.31
N VAL A 41 -0.95 -0.66 5.21
CA VAL A 41 -1.06 -1.37 3.95
C VAL A 41 -2.43 -1.13 3.33
N GLY A 42 -2.45 -0.62 2.10
CA GLY A 42 -3.65 -0.57 1.29
C GLY A 42 -3.80 -1.89 0.56
N LEU A 43 -4.70 -2.74 1.02
CA LEU A 43 -4.91 -4.05 0.44
C LEU A 43 -5.93 -3.97 -0.68
N LEU A 44 -5.49 -4.29 -1.90
CA LEU A 44 -6.38 -4.27 -3.05
C LEU A 44 -7.56 -5.21 -2.83
N THR A 45 -8.76 -4.69 -3.07
CA THR A 45 -9.98 -5.51 -2.97
C THR A 45 -10.03 -6.49 -4.14
N ASP A 46 -10.88 -7.50 -4.04
CA ASP A 46 -11.06 -8.48 -5.12
C ASP A 46 -11.43 -7.78 -6.42
N LYS A 47 -12.28 -6.78 -6.34
CA LYS A 47 -12.68 -5.96 -7.48
C LYS A 47 -11.49 -5.22 -8.10
N ALA A 48 -10.65 -4.62 -7.27
CA ALA A 48 -9.47 -3.89 -7.75
C ALA A 48 -8.49 -4.83 -8.45
N ILE A 49 -8.26 -6.03 -7.90
CA ILE A 49 -7.38 -7.01 -8.52
C ILE A 49 -7.95 -7.46 -9.87
N ALA A 50 -9.24 -7.78 -9.91
CA ALA A 50 -9.89 -8.26 -11.11
C ALA A 50 -9.90 -7.23 -12.23
N SER A 51 -9.73 -5.93 -11.91
CA SER A 51 -9.70 -4.88 -12.91
C SER A 51 -8.45 -4.91 -13.81
N TYR A 52 -7.38 -5.59 -13.38
CA TYR A 52 -6.14 -5.61 -14.17
C TYR A 52 -5.50 -6.99 -14.32
N LYS A 53 -5.98 -7.98 -13.60
CA LYS A 53 -5.51 -9.36 -13.74
C LYS A 53 -6.61 -10.32 -13.30
N ARG A 54 -6.30 -11.61 -13.18
CA ARG A 54 -7.26 -12.63 -12.77
C ARG A 54 -7.80 -12.37 -11.37
N LEU A 55 -8.88 -13.05 -11.02
CA LEU A 55 -9.37 -13.06 -9.65
C LEU A 55 -8.30 -13.63 -8.71
N PRO A 56 -8.22 -13.14 -7.48
CA PRO A 56 -7.21 -13.62 -6.54
C PRO A 56 -7.51 -15.06 -6.08
N TYR A 57 -6.46 -15.76 -5.67
CA TYR A 57 -6.61 -17.11 -5.08
C TYR A 57 -7.30 -17.04 -3.73
N MET A 58 -7.01 -15.99 -2.95
CA MET A 58 -7.64 -15.75 -1.66
C MET A 58 -8.49 -14.48 -1.74
N ASN A 59 -9.68 -14.50 -1.11
CA ASN A 59 -10.52 -13.32 -1.08
C ASN A 59 -9.92 -12.25 -0.16
N TYR A 60 -10.52 -11.07 -0.16
CA TYR A 60 -10.02 -9.94 0.60
C TYR A 60 -9.85 -10.27 2.09
N ASP A 61 -10.86 -10.88 2.70
CA ASP A 61 -10.82 -11.17 4.14
C ASP A 61 -9.70 -12.15 4.49
N GLN A 62 -9.47 -13.15 3.63
CA GLN A 62 -8.38 -14.11 3.84
C GLN A 62 -7.02 -13.43 3.72
N ARG A 63 -6.85 -12.58 2.71
CA ARG A 63 -5.59 -11.84 2.53
C ARG A 63 -5.35 -10.87 3.68
N LYS A 64 -6.39 -10.19 4.12
CA LYS A 64 -6.30 -9.27 5.26
C LYS A 64 -5.87 -10.00 6.53
N ALA A 65 -6.43 -11.19 6.79
CA ALA A 65 -6.06 -11.97 7.97
C ALA A 65 -4.57 -12.32 7.97
N VAL A 66 -4.02 -12.69 6.80
CA VAL A 66 -2.59 -12.98 6.69
C VAL A 66 -1.77 -11.74 6.99
N LEU A 67 -2.12 -10.60 6.39
CA LEU A 67 -1.38 -9.36 6.60
C LEU A 67 -1.43 -8.87 8.04
N GLU A 68 -2.58 -9.00 8.68
CA GLU A 68 -2.74 -8.56 10.06
C GLU A 68 -1.89 -9.35 11.05
N SER A 69 -1.44 -10.54 10.66
CA SER A 69 -0.55 -11.35 11.48
C SER A 69 0.94 -10.99 11.31
N ILE A 70 1.27 -10.08 10.40
CA ILE A 70 2.64 -9.67 10.15
C ILE A 70 2.99 -8.48 11.07
N ALA A 71 3.99 -8.67 11.91
CA ALA A 71 4.37 -7.66 12.91
C ALA A 71 4.83 -6.33 12.31
N LEU A 72 5.29 -6.33 11.06
CA LEU A 72 5.76 -5.12 10.38
C LEU A 72 4.63 -4.17 9.99
N ILE A 73 3.40 -4.65 9.99
CA ILE A 73 2.22 -3.89 9.55
C ILE A 73 1.45 -3.39 10.77
N ASP A 74 1.16 -2.11 10.81
CA ASP A 74 0.38 -1.52 11.91
C ASP A 74 -1.11 -1.50 11.60
N ARG A 75 -1.49 -1.24 10.36
CA ARG A 75 -2.90 -1.25 9.93
C ARG A 75 -3.05 -1.74 8.50
N VAL A 76 -4.18 -2.38 8.22
CA VAL A 76 -4.58 -2.78 6.87
C VAL A 76 -5.90 -2.10 6.53
N ILE A 77 -5.93 -1.38 5.41
CA ILE A 77 -7.14 -0.73 4.92
C ILE A 77 -7.42 -1.17 3.48
N PRO A 78 -8.68 -1.11 3.04
CA PRO A 78 -8.98 -1.49 1.66
C PRO A 78 -8.53 -0.44 0.65
N GLN A 79 -8.10 -0.89 -0.52
CA GLN A 79 -7.89 -0.05 -1.68
C GLN A 79 -8.74 -0.59 -2.81
N ASP A 80 -9.80 0.13 -3.14
CA ASP A 80 -10.84 -0.36 -4.06
C ASP A 80 -10.48 -0.26 -5.53
N THR A 81 -9.43 0.47 -5.87
CA THR A 81 -8.98 0.66 -7.26
C THR A 81 -7.46 0.57 -7.34
N LEU A 82 -6.94 0.45 -8.56
CA LEU A 82 -5.50 0.53 -8.77
C LEU A 82 -4.95 1.92 -8.43
N SER A 83 -5.78 2.95 -8.53
CA SER A 83 -5.37 4.30 -8.16
C SER A 83 -5.18 4.40 -6.65
N TYR A 84 -4.10 5.00 -6.24
CA TYR A 84 -3.82 5.27 -4.83
C TYR A 84 -4.46 6.55 -4.33
N GLU A 85 -5.04 7.33 -5.24
CA GLU A 85 -5.49 8.69 -4.95
C GLU A 85 -6.39 8.78 -3.72
N GLY A 86 -7.42 7.93 -3.64
CA GLY A 86 -8.36 7.98 -2.52
C GLY A 86 -7.68 7.81 -1.18
N ASN A 87 -6.84 6.79 -1.04
CA ASN A 87 -6.16 6.52 0.22
C ASN A 87 -5.06 7.54 0.52
N ILE A 88 -4.36 8.03 -0.50
CA ILE A 88 -3.35 9.08 -0.30
C ILE A 88 -4.02 10.36 0.20
N ARG A 89 -5.15 10.73 -0.37
CA ARG A 89 -5.88 11.94 0.08
C ARG A 89 -6.39 11.79 1.51
N LEU A 90 -6.82 10.58 1.86
CA LEU A 90 -7.32 10.30 3.21
C LEU A 90 -6.19 10.33 4.24
N LEU A 91 -5.08 9.66 3.95
CA LEU A 91 -3.99 9.43 4.90
C LEU A 91 -2.92 10.51 4.90
N LYS A 92 -2.71 11.17 3.76
CA LYS A 92 -1.63 12.14 3.56
C LYS A 92 -0.28 11.56 4.04
N PRO A 93 0.15 10.43 3.47
CA PRO A 93 1.32 9.73 3.98
C PRO A 93 2.61 10.51 3.80
N ALA A 94 3.56 10.29 4.69
CA ALA A 94 4.90 10.86 4.58
C ALA A 94 5.71 10.17 3.49
N PHE A 95 5.47 8.86 3.30
CA PHE A 95 6.14 8.05 2.27
C PHE A 95 5.17 7.07 1.65
N VAL A 96 5.37 6.80 0.36
CA VAL A 96 4.68 5.71 -0.35
C VAL A 96 5.78 4.77 -0.87
N ILE A 97 5.71 3.51 -0.46
CA ILE A 97 6.70 2.50 -0.84
C ILE A 97 6.08 1.54 -1.83
N HIS A 98 6.81 1.17 -2.86
CA HIS A 98 6.34 0.25 -3.90
C HIS A 98 7.50 -0.57 -4.45
N GLY A 99 7.14 -1.61 -5.22
CA GLY A 99 8.14 -2.43 -5.88
C GLY A 99 8.61 -1.85 -7.21
N ASP A 100 9.60 -2.50 -7.80
CA ASP A 100 10.25 -2.00 -9.02
C ASP A 100 9.37 -2.05 -10.26
N ASP A 101 8.32 -2.87 -10.27
CA ASP A 101 7.42 -3.01 -11.40
C ASP A 101 6.67 -1.72 -11.76
N TRP A 102 6.72 -0.72 -10.89
CA TRP A 102 6.14 0.59 -11.17
C TRP A 102 6.85 1.33 -12.30
N LYS A 103 8.08 0.95 -12.62
CA LYS A 103 8.84 1.60 -13.68
C LYS A 103 8.38 1.17 -15.08
N ASN A 104 7.74 0.01 -15.19
CA ASN A 104 7.37 -0.59 -16.45
C ASN A 104 6.01 -1.28 -16.35
N GLY A 105 5.39 -1.52 -17.51
CA GLY A 105 4.18 -2.31 -17.60
C GLY A 105 2.93 -1.59 -17.11
N ALA A 106 1.98 -2.37 -16.61
CA ALA A 106 0.66 -1.87 -16.25
C ALA A 106 0.66 -0.86 -15.10
N GLN A 107 1.71 -0.84 -14.28
CA GLN A 107 1.76 0.02 -13.10
C GLN A 107 2.34 1.41 -13.37
N VAL A 108 2.80 1.71 -14.59
CA VAL A 108 3.37 3.02 -14.91
C VAL A 108 2.38 4.15 -14.67
N LYS A 109 1.13 3.98 -15.10
CA LYS A 109 0.10 5.01 -14.90
C LYS A 109 -0.24 5.18 -13.42
N THR A 110 -0.23 4.11 -12.67
CA THR A 110 -0.48 4.15 -11.23
C THR A 110 0.61 4.96 -10.53
N ARG A 111 1.86 4.74 -10.91
CA ARG A 111 2.99 5.52 -10.37
C ARG A 111 2.80 7.01 -10.62
N GLN A 112 2.45 7.39 -11.85
CA GLN A 112 2.26 8.80 -12.21
C GLN A 112 1.11 9.41 -11.42
N ASN A 113 0.02 8.67 -11.25
CA ASN A 113 -1.12 9.12 -10.46
C ASN A 113 -0.71 9.41 -9.00
N VAL A 114 0.11 8.55 -8.41
CA VAL A 114 0.61 8.74 -7.05
C VAL A 114 1.48 10.00 -6.97
N LEU A 115 2.40 10.17 -7.90
CA LEU A 115 3.27 11.35 -7.93
C LEU A 115 2.47 12.63 -8.04
N ASP A 116 1.48 12.65 -8.92
CA ASP A 116 0.62 13.83 -9.13
C ASP A 116 -0.19 14.14 -7.87
N THR A 117 -0.74 13.12 -7.23
CA THR A 117 -1.55 13.31 -6.03
C THR A 117 -0.71 13.81 -4.86
N LEU A 118 0.49 13.27 -4.68
CA LEU A 118 1.40 13.72 -3.64
C LEU A 118 1.82 15.17 -3.86
N ALA A 119 2.12 15.54 -5.09
CA ALA A 119 2.48 16.92 -5.43
C ALA A 119 1.33 17.88 -5.13
N GLU A 120 0.10 17.51 -5.48
CA GLU A 120 -1.09 18.31 -5.23
C GLU A 120 -1.32 18.54 -3.73
N LEU A 121 -1.03 17.54 -2.91
CA LEU A 121 -1.22 17.63 -1.46
C LEU A 121 -0.05 18.29 -0.73
N GLY A 122 1.04 18.55 -1.44
CA GLY A 122 2.24 19.11 -0.83
C GLY A 122 3.04 18.11 -0.02
N CYS A 123 2.89 16.84 -0.34
CA CYS A 123 3.61 15.75 0.37
C CYS A 123 4.98 15.45 -0.24
#